data_3442d014edfa2e9be629d28fb79c49d2
#
_entry.id   3442d014edfa2e9be629d28fb79c49d2
#
_cell.length_a   1.000
_cell.length_b   1.000
_cell.length_c   1.000
_cell.angle_alpha   90.00
_cell.angle_beta   90.00
_cell.angle_gamma   90.00
#
_symmetry.space_group_name_H-M   'P 1'
#
loop_
_entity.id
_entity.type
_entity.pdbx_description
1 polymer ?
#
loop_
_entity_poly.entity_id
_entity_poly.type
_entity_poly.pdbx_seq_one_letter_code
_entity_poly.pdbx_strand_id
1 'polypeptide(L)'
;MVMVRRLMASVVLPGLIALVMTGQSAWGGDWPCYRGPNHNGVSNETDWNSNWAPGGPKVLWEKEIGIGFATTAVAGGRAYNLGNGDKKTETVYCFDAQTGQELWKHSYPCPLLPNSYEGGSLATPTVDGTKVYTLSKIGDLFCLDAATGKVLWHKQLNKDMGFKLPTWHFSSSALIAGDMLLLNMGAAGLALNKDTGEPLWQNGKGRCGYATPVPFQMDGQPCLAIMGEVTLFAVRQSDGKQLWQYPWKTMYEINAADPVVLGNQMFITSGYKHGCALLEFNAAGAKKVWENKAMAMQINSPVVRDGFVYGFDENVFKCLKLQDGSEQWKDGSLGKGSLMMSADGRLIITSEKGELVIAKANPQKFEAVARAQILPKTKCWTSPVLANGRIYARNAAGKFVCVDAGGK
;
A
#
# COMPACT_ATOMS: atom_id res chain seq x y z
N MET A 1 57.74 35.19 57.02
CA MET A 1 57.30 35.65 55.67
C MET A 1 56.38 34.52 55.11
N VAL A 2 55.10 34.61 55.34
CA VAL A 2 54.16 33.59 54.99
C VAL A 2 53.33 34.06 53.75
N MET A 3 53.44 33.34 52.68
CA MET A 3 52.79 33.64 51.38
C MET A 3 51.41 33.00 51.34
N VAL A 4 50.38 33.83 51.39
CA VAL A 4 48.97 33.37 51.30
C VAL A 4 48.56 33.21 49.82
N ARG A 5 48.30 31.98 49.34
CA ARG A 5 47.72 31.70 48.03
C ARG A 5 46.20 31.85 48.11
N ARG A 6 45.64 32.77 47.34
CA ARG A 6 44.18 32.88 47.12
C ARG A 6 43.75 31.84 46.08
N LEU A 7 42.81 30.93 46.46
CA LEU A 7 42.07 30.10 45.54
C LEU A 7 40.91 30.92 44.91
N MET A 8 40.89 31.02 43.60
CA MET A 8 39.72 31.48 42.86
C MET A 8 38.81 30.28 42.61
N ALA A 9 37.58 30.31 43.17
CA ALA A 9 36.55 29.35 42.86
C ALA A 9 35.78 29.79 41.64
N SER A 10 35.84 29.01 40.58
CA SER A 10 35.01 29.18 39.35
C SER A 10 33.62 28.65 39.60
N VAL A 11 32.64 29.53 39.57
CA VAL A 11 31.20 29.15 39.61
C VAL A 11 30.79 28.75 38.19
N VAL A 12 30.50 27.47 38.00
CA VAL A 12 29.87 26.94 36.78
C VAL A 12 28.36 27.05 36.95
N LEU A 13 27.72 27.95 36.20
CA LEU A 13 26.24 27.97 36.09
C LEU A 13 25.78 26.76 35.27
N PRO A 14 24.78 25.98 35.73
CA PRO A 14 24.16 24.98 34.91
C PRO A 14 23.25 25.65 33.88
N GLY A 15 23.61 25.52 32.59
CA GLY A 15 22.74 25.90 31.47
C GLY A 15 21.47 25.07 31.48
N LEU A 16 20.32 25.71 31.62
CA LEU A 16 19.01 25.12 31.39
C LEU A 16 18.90 24.80 29.89
N ILE A 17 19.05 23.52 29.51
CA ILE A 17 18.64 23.02 28.21
C ILE A 17 17.11 22.95 28.25
N ALA A 18 16.44 23.94 27.66
CA ALA A 18 15.01 23.87 27.39
C ALA A 18 14.78 22.76 26.35
N LEU A 19 14.30 21.60 26.80
CA LEU A 19 13.79 20.55 25.93
C LEU A 19 12.51 21.10 25.28
N VAL A 20 12.61 21.58 24.03
CA VAL A 20 11.44 21.87 23.21
C VAL A 20 10.82 20.53 22.89
N MET A 21 9.86 20.09 23.75
CA MET A 21 8.92 19.05 23.36
C MET A 21 8.07 19.62 22.24
N THR A 22 8.45 19.33 21.00
CA THR A 22 7.51 19.44 19.87
C THR A 22 6.40 18.47 20.19
N GLY A 23 5.26 18.98 20.61
CA GLY A 23 4.06 18.21 20.80
C GLY A 23 3.77 17.51 19.48
N GLN A 24 4.07 16.22 19.38
CA GLN A 24 3.49 15.36 18.38
C GLN A 24 1.99 15.40 18.65
N SER A 25 1.25 16.03 17.73
CA SER A 25 -0.20 15.97 17.74
C SER A 25 -0.59 14.49 17.84
N ALA A 26 -1.47 14.17 18.78
CA ALA A 26 -2.00 12.83 19.03
C ALA A 26 -2.90 12.30 17.89
N TRP A 27 -2.76 12.85 16.69
CA TRP A 27 -3.46 12.47 15.46
C TRP A 27 -2.59 11.49 14.71
N GLY A 28 -3.17 10.37 14.37
CA GLY A 28 -2.67 9.22 13.64
C GLY A 28 -1.45 9.38 12.75
N GLY A 29 -0.98 8.30 12.20
CA GLY A 29 0.25 8.27 11.39
C GLY A 29 0.00 8.55 9.92
N ASP A 30 1.04 9.00 9.23
CA ASP A 30 1.07 9.05 7.78
C ASP A 30 0.90 7.66 7.15
N TRP A 31 0.37 7.63 5.93
CA TRP A 31 0.20 6.44 5.08
C TRP A 31 0.96 6.64 3.76
N PRO A 32 2.29 6.59 3.78
CA PRO A 32 3.13 7.14 2.71
C PRO A 32 3.18 6.27 1.44
N CYS A 33 2.68 5.05 1.47
CA CYS A 33 2.77 4.10 0.35
C CYS A 33 1.64 3.08 0.36
N TYR A 34 1.60 2.24 -0.66
CA TYR A 34 0.65 1.12 -0.74
C TYR A 34 0.80 0.20 0.47
N ARG A 35 -0.33 -0.12 1.13
CA ARG A 35 -0.45 -0.89 2.38
C ARG A 35 0.23 -0.25 3.60
N GLY A 36 0.56 1.05 3.55
CA GLY A 36 1.05 1.84 4.67
C GLY A 36 2.50 1.59 5.06
N PRO A 37 2.96 2.23 6.14
CA PRO A 37 4.38 2.27 6.49
C PRO A 37 4.98 0.88 6.85
N ASN A 38 4.13 -0.07 7.26
CA ASN A 38 4.53 -1.43 7.59
C ASN A 38 4.24 -2.44 6.47
N HIS A 39 3.75 -2.02 5.30
CA HIS A 39 3.40 -2.85 4.14
C HIS A 39 2.44 -4.01 4.44
N ASN A 40 1.62 -3.88 5.48
CA ASN A 40 0.73 -4.94 5.98
C ASN A 40 -0.77 -4.59 5.90
N GLY A 41 -1.09 -3.36 5.45
CA GLY A 41 -2.48 -2.89 5.37
C GLY A 41 -3.09 -2.50 6.72
N VAL A 42 -2.25 -2.24 7.74
CA VAL A 42 -2.69 -1.88 9.08
C VAL A 42 -2.21 -0.47 9.44
N SER A 43 -3.15 0.44 9.73
CA SER A 43 -2.86 1.75 10.28
C SER A 43 -2.58 1.63 11.78
N ASN A 44 -1.58 2.39 12.26
CA ASN A 44 -1.27 2.44 13.69
C ASN A 44 -2.31 3.23 14.52
N GLU A 45 -3.30 3.85 13.86
CA GLU A 45 -4.33 4.63 14.53
C GLU A 45 -5.29 3.76 15.34
N THR A 46 -5.59 4.20 16.56
CA THR A 46 -6.54 3.55 17.47
C THR A 46 -7.63 4.50 17.96
N ASP A 47 -7.29 5.78 18.10
CA ASP A 47 -8.20 6.83 18.58
C ASP A 47 -8.87 7.57 17.41
N TRP A 48 -9.70 6.83 16.65
CA TRP A 48 -10.48 7.36 15.55
C TRP A 48 -11.96 7.00 15.70
N ASN A 49 -12.84 7.82 15.14
CA ASN A 49 -14.27 7.69 15.33
C ASN A 49 -14.93 6.86 14.22
N SER A 50 -15.63 5.81 14.62
CA SER A 50 -16.53 5.03 13.74
C SER A 50 -18.00 5.14 14.13
N ASN A 51 -18.34 5.92 15.14
CA ASN A 51 -19.71 6.22 15.56
C ASN A 51 -20.22 7.47 14.84
N TRP A 52 -20.79 7.25 13.67
CA TRP A 52 -21.33 8.35 12.88
C TRP A 52 -22.78 8.64 13.20
N ALA A 53 -23.19 9.90 13.03
CA ALA A 53 -24.59 10.27 13.06
C ALA A 53 -25.37 9.57 11.93
N PRO A 54 -26.71 9.48 12.00
CA PRO A 54 -27.54 9.05 10.88
C PRO A 54 -27.15 9.81 9.61
N GLY A 55 -26.82 9.09 8.52
CA GLY A 55 -26.30 9.68 7.27
C GLY A 55 -24.81 9.41 7.02
N GLY A 56 -24.08 8.92 8.01
CA GLY A 56 -22.67 8.51 7.86
C GLY A 56 -21.65 9.55 8.32
N PRO A 57 -20.36 9.36 8.02
CA PRO A 57 -19.31 10.29 8.39
C PRO A 57 -19.43 11.59 7.60
N LYS A 58 -19.00 12.70 8.21
CA LYS A 58 -18.95 14.00 7.52
C LYS A 58 -17.96 13.92 6.36
N VAL A 59 -18.40 14.26 5.15
CA VAL A 59 -17.51 14.48 4.02
C VAL A 59 -16.80 15.81 4.23
N LEU A 60 -15.47 15.78 4.34
CA LEU A 60 -14.63 16.96 4.50
C LEU A 60 -14.41 17.65 3.16
N TRP A 61 -14.13 16.85 2.14
CA TRP A 61 -13.96 17.32 0.77
C TRP A 61 -14.08 16.17 -0.24
N GLU A 62 -14.30 16.52 -1.49
CA GLU A 62 -14.38 15.58 -2.60
C GLU A 62 -13.77 16.18 -3.87
N LYS A 63 -13.26 15.30 -4.76
CA LYS A 63 -12.62 15.67 -6.04
C LYS A 63 -13.02 14.70 -7.14
N GLU A 64 -12.91 15.18 -8.37
CA GLU A 64 -12.94 14.35 -9.59
C GLU A 64 -11.52 14.27 -10.15
N ILE A 65 -10.89 13.11 -10.03
CA ILE A 65 -9.48 12.92 -10.42
C ILE A 65 -9.33 12.03 -11.65
N GLY A 66 -10.43 11.60 -12.26
CA GLY A 66 -10.43 10.75 -13.45
C GLY A 66 -10.25 9.27 -13.14
N ILE A 67 -10.33 8.45 -14.20
CA ILE A 67 -10.35 7.00 -14.13
C ILE A 67 -9.05 6.45 -13.56
N GLY A 68 -9.15 5.53 -12.59
CA GLY A 68 -8.00 4.86 -12.00
C GLY A 68 -8.32 4.02 -10.77
N PHE A 69 -7.34 3.24 -10.35
CA PHE A 69 -7.41 2.25 -9.26
C PHE A 69 -6.28 2.42 -8.23
N ALA A 70 -5.42 3.42 -8.40
CA ALA A 70 -4.40 3.76 -7.41
C ALA A 70 -5.05 4.12 -6.07
N THR A 71 -4.50 3.65 -4.94
CA THR A 71 -4.93 4.11 -3.63
C THR A 71 -4.30 5.46 -3.30
N THR A 72 -4.64 6.03 -2.16
CA THR A 72 -4.10 7.32 -1.72
C THR A 72 -2.85 7.09 -0.88
N ALA A 73 -1.79 7.87 -1.15
CA ALA A 73 -0.71 8.06 -0.20
C ALA A 73 -0.93 9.36 0.57
N VAL A 74 -0.71 9.35 1.87
CA VAL A 74 -0.86 10.52 2.75
C VAL A 74 0.42 10.71 3.56
N ALA A 75 1.07 11.84 3.40
CA ALA A 75 2.29 12.16 4.14
C ALA A 75 2.52 13.67 4.22
N GLY A 76 3.02 14.14 5.37
CA GLY A 76 3.37 15.53 5.56
C GLY A 76 2.22 16.51 5.32
N GLY A 77 0.99 16.15 5.71
CA GLY A 77 -0.21 16.96 5.50
C GLY A 77 -0.72 17.00 4.06
N ARG A 78 -0.23 16.13 3.17
CA ARG A 78 -0.62 16.04 1.77
C ARG A 78 -1.21 14.70 1.42
N ALA A 79 -2.18 14.68 0.51
CA ALA A 79 -2.78 13.48 -0.07
C ALA A 79 -2.44 13.41 -1.56
N TYR A 80 -1.89 12.26 -1.99
CA TYR A 80 -1.44 12.03 -3.36
C TYR A 80 -2.25 10.91 -4.01
N ASN A 81 -2.68 11.12 -5.24
CA ASN A 81 -3.39 10.12 -6.02
C ASN A 81 -3.14 10.31 -7.53
N LEU A 82 -3.53 9.33 -8.35
CA LEU A 82 -3.42 9.39 -9.80
C LEU A 82 -4.77 9.14 -10.47
N GLY A 83 -4.97 9.74 -11.63
CA GLY A 83 -6.13 9.47 -12.46
C GLY A 83 -5.99 9.96 -13.88
N ASN A 84 -6.90 9.51 -14.75
CA ASN A 84 -6.94 9.85 -16.16
C ASN A 84 -8.29 10.49 -16.49
N GLY A 85 -8.31 11.81 -16.68
CA GLY A 85 -9.53 12.59 -16.85
C GLY A 85 -9.97 12.78 -18.31
N ASP A 86 -9.05 12.68 -19.27
CA ASP A 86 -9.28 13.01 -20.69
C ASP A 86 -9.05 11.82 -21.65
N LYS A 87 -8.85 10.63 -21.10
CA LYS A 87 -8.52 9.37 -21.82
C LYS A 87 -7.14 9.33 -22.48
N LYS A 88 -6.37 10.41 -22.44
CA LYS A 88 -5.06 10.55 -23.09
C LYS A 88 -3.93 10.79 -22.10
N THR A 89 -4.26 11.41 -20.98
CA THR A 89 -3.30 11.97 -20.03
C THR A 89 -3.52 11.38 -18.65
N GLU A 90 -2.49 10.83 -18.05
CA GLU A 90 -2.48 10.49 -16.63
C GLU A 90 -1.95 11.68 -15.82
N THR A 91 -2.57 11.95 -14.70
CA THR A 91 -2.22 13.07 -13.84
C THR A 91 -1.97 12.58 -12.42
N VAL A 92 -0.82 12.96 -11.87
CA VAL A 92 -0.51 12.86 -10.45
C VAL A 92 -1.03 14.12 -9.79
N TYR A 93 -1.84 13.96 -8.75
CA TYR A 93 -2.42 15.05 -7.97
C TYR A 93 -1.82 15.07 -6.58
N CYS A 94 -1.59 16.26 -6.06
CA CYS A 94 -1.29 16.53 -4.67
C CYS A 94 -2.31 17.52 -4.12
N PHE A 95 -2.98 17.11 -3.06
CA PHE A 95 -3.95 17.93 -2.33
C PHE A 95 -3.45 18.20 -0.92
N ASP A 96 -3.83 19.33 -0.37
CA ASP A 96 -3.82 19.53 1.08
C ASP A 96 -4.75 18.49 1.71
N ALA A 97 -4.24 17.69 2.62
CA ALA A 97 -4.97 16.55 3.19
C ALA A 97 -6.16 17.00 4.05
N GLN A 98 -6.12 18.21 4.59
CA GLN A 98 -7.17 18.76 5.46
C GLN A 98 -8.32 19.38 4.65
N THR A 99 -7.98 20.19 3.63
CA THR A 99 -8.94 21.02 2.92
C THR A 99 -9.33 20.50 1.54
N GLY A 100 -8.55 19.58 1.00
CA GLY A 100 -8.68 19.10 -0.38
C GLY A 100 -8.25 20.14 -1.43
N GLN A 101 -7.63 21.27 -1.05
CA GLN A 101 -7.08 22.20 -2.01
C GLN A 101 -6.03 21.52 -2.88
N GLU A 102 -6.14 21.63 -4.21
CA GLU A 102 -5.08 21.19 -5.12
C GLU A 102 -3.86 22.08 -4.91
N LEU A 103 -2.77 21.47 -4.45
CA LEU A 103 -1.49 22.16 -4.24
C LEU A 103 -0.66 22.17 -5.52
N TRP A 104 -0.64 21.03 -6.21
CA TRP A 104 -0.02 20.87 -7.51
C TRP A 104 -0.55 19.63 -8.23
N LYS A 105 -0.29 19.57 -9.53
CA LYS A 105 -0.47 18.39 -10.36
C LYS A 105 0.64 18.27 -11.40
N HIS A 106 0.94 17.03 -11.79
CA HIS A 106 1.87 16.70 -12.86
C HIS A 106 1.17 15.76 -13.85
N SER A 107 1.08 16.18 -15.11
CA SER A 107 0.38 15.44 -16.17
C SER A 107 1.35 15.00 -17.26
N TYR A 108 1.13 13.80 -17.80
CA TYR A 108 1.97 13.23 -18.87
C TYR A 108 1.14 12.34 -19.78
N PRO A 109 1.58 12.13 -21.06
CA PRO A 109 0.89 11.27 -22.00
C PRO A 109 0.84 9.82 -21.51
N CYS A 110 -0.37 9.35 -21.21
CA CYS A 110 -0.63 7.95 -20.82
C CYS A 110 -2.10 7.65 -21.13
N PRO A 111 -2.42 7.10 -22.32
CA PRO A 111 -3.80 6.86 -22.71
C PRO A 111 -4.47 5.81 -21.82
N LEU A 112 -5.80 5.86 -21.73
CA LEU A 112 -6.54 4.72 -21.21
C LEU A 112 -6.31 3.50 -22.11
N LEU A 113 -6.07 2.36 -21.47
CA LEU A 113 -5.86 1.08 -22.16
C LEU A 113 -6.84 0.04 -21.58
N PRO A 114 -8.12 0.10 -21.93
CA PRO A 114 -9.12 -0.82 -21.40
C PRO A 114 -8.79 -2.27 -21.80
N ASN A 115 -8.76 -3.16 -20.79
CA ASN A 115 -8.60 -4.59 -20.99
C ASN A 115 -9.26 -5.32 -19.81
N SER A 116 -10.54 -5.62 -19.90
CA SER A 116 -11.37 -6.18 -18.82
C SER A 116 -11.55 -5.25 -17.61
N TYR A 117 -10.99 -4.05 -17.65
CA TYR A 117 -11.17 -2.94 -16.73
C TYR A 117 -11.08 -1.61 -17.50
N GLU A 118 -11.29 -0.47 -16.85
CA GLU A 118 -11.39 0.84 -17.50
C GLU A 118 -10.06 1.38 -18.04
N GLY A 119 -8.93 0.75 -17.69
CA GLY A 119 -7.62 1.07 -18.26
C GLY A 119 -6.92 2.31 -17.67
N GLY A 120 -7.30 2.73 -16.47
CA GLY A 120 -6.68 3.87 -15.78
C GLY A 120 -5.43 3.50 -14.97
N SER A 121 -4.99 4.44 -14.14
CA SER A 121 -3.83 4.31 -13.23
C SER A 121 -3.98 3.14 -12.27
N LEU A 122 -2.91 2.41 -11.98
CA LEU A 122 -2.94 1.23 -11.13
C LEU A 122 -2.07 1.37 -9.87
N ALA A 123 -0.80 1.79 -10.04
CA ALA A 123 0.15 1.89 -8.94
C ALA A 123 -0.16 3.07 -8.01
N THR A 124 -0.01 2.85 -6.71
CA THR A 124 -0.15 3.88 -5.69
C THR A 124 1.13 4.72 -5.60
N PRO A 125 1.04 6.05 -5.46
CA PRO A 125 2.20 6.88 -5.16
C PRO A 125 2.92 6.42 -3.90
N THR A 126 4.25 6.56 -3.88
CA THR A 126 5.06 6.35 -2.67
C THR A 126 5.77 7.64 -2.31
N VAL A 127 5.63 8.07 -1.06
CA VAL A 127 6.24 9.29 -0.53
C VAL A 127 7.40 8.91 0.37
N ASP A 128 8.56 9.53 0.14
CA ASP A 128 9.74 9.40 0.99
C ASP A 128 10.35 10.77 1.22
N GLY A 129 10.11 11.33 2.40
CA GLY A 129 10.55 12.66 2.77
C GLY A 129 10.05 13.73 1.81
N THR A 130 10.96 14.32 1.04
CA THR A 130 10.68 15.39 0.07
C THR A 130 10.38 14.88 -1.34
N LYS A 131 10.26 13.57 -1.55
CA LYS A 131 10.08 12.96 -2.86
C LYS A 131 8.82 12.13 -2.96
N VAL A 132 8.22 12.12 -4.15
CA VAL A 132 7.08 11.27 -4.52
C VAL A 132 7.46 10.44 -5.73
N TYR A 133 7.27 9.14 -5.65
CA TYR A 133 7.52 8.20 -6.74
C TYR A 133 6.21 7.69 -7.28
N THR A 134 6.05 7.71 -8.60
CA THR A 134 4.86 7.22 -9.27
C THR A 134 5.24 6.38 -10.49
N LEU A 135 4.53 5.28 -10.71
CA LEU A 135 4.70 4.42 -11.86
C LEU A 135 3.42 4.41 -12.68
N SER A 136 3.53 4.77 -13.96
CA SER A 136 2.44 4.62 -14.90
C SER A 136 2.24 3.16 -15.31
N LYS A 137 1.04 2.82 -15.75
CA LYS A 137 0.73 1.49 -16.28
C LYS A 137 1.55 1.09 -17.51
N ILE A 138 2.13 2.07 -18.22
CA ILE A 138 2.98 1.84 -19.42
C ILE A 138 4.48 2.01 -19.14
N GLY A 139 4.87 2.22 -17.88
CA GLY A 139 6.27 2.18 -17.45
C GLY A 139 6.96 3.54 -17.27
N ASP A 140 6.22 4.66 -17.29
CA ASP A 140 6.79 5.94 -16.87
C ASP A 140 6.95 5.96 -15.36
N LEU A 141 8.17 6.00 -14.89
CA LEU A 141 8.54 6.09 -13.50
C LEU A 141 9.07 7.50 -13.24
N PHE A 142 8.37 8.25 -12.42
CA PHE A 142 8.75 9.60 -12.02
C PHE A 142 9.20 9.64 -10.57
N CYS A 143 10.22 10.44 -10.30
CA CYS A 143 10.51 11.02 -9.00
C CYS A 143 10.16 12.51 -9.08
N LEU A 144 9.22 12.92 -8.23
CA LEU A 144 8.74 14.29 -8.17
C LEU A 144 9.13 14.92 -6.82
N ASP A 145 9.37 16.21 -6.82
CA ASP A 145 9.47 16.99 -5.59
C ASP A 145 8.09 17.04 -4.91
N ALA A 146 8.00 16.62 -3.65
CA ALA A 146 6.73 16.48 -2.93
C ALA A 146 6.04 17.82 -2.66
N ALA A 147 6.80 18.91 -2.59
CA ALA A 147 6.25 20.24 -2.32
C ALA A 147 5.67 20.90 -3.57
N THR A 148 6.30 20.68 -4.74
CA THR A 148 6.02 21.45 -5.96
C THR A 148 5.53 20.62 -7.15
N GLY A 149 5.69 19.28 -7.11
CA GLY A 149 5.40 18.40 -8.23
C GLY A 149 6.41 18.47 -9.39
N LYS A 150 7.52 19.21 -9.20
CA LYS A 150 8.58 19.28 -10.21
C LYS A 150 9.23 17.92 -10.41
N VAL A 151 9.43 17.51 -11.66
CA VAL A 151 10.17 16.30 -12.01
C VAL A 151 11.64 16.46 -11.61
N LEU A 152 12.10 15.57 -10.73
CA LEU A 152 13.51 15.46 -10.34
C LEU A 152 14.25 14.51 -11.28
N TRP A 153 13.62 13.37 -11.60
CA TRP A 153 14.06 12.46 -12.65
C TRP A 153 12.88 11.64 -13.20
N HIS A 154 13.05 11.09 -14.40
CA HIS A 154 12.08 10.25 -15.10
C HIS A 154 12.79 9.14 -15.86
N LYS A 155 12.19 7.93 -15.86
CA LYS A 155 12.60 6.80 -16.69
C LYS A 155 11.36 6.17 -17.32
N GLN A 156 11.51 5.70 -18.56
CA GLN A 156 10.50 4.93 -19.25
C GLN A 156 10.92 3.45 -19.29
N LEU A 157 10.54 2.68 -18.24
CA LEU A 157 11.14 1.38 -17.89
C LEU A 157 11.09 0.34 -19.02
N ASN A 158 10.02 0.27 -19.80
CA ASN A 158 9.92 -0.68 -20.90
C ASN A 158 10.80 -0.27 -22.09
N LYS A 159 11.01 1.01 -22.37
CA LYS A 159 11.87 1.50 -23.45
C LYS A 159 13.33 1.55 -23.02
N ASP A 160 13.62 2.17 -21.88
CA ASP A 160 14.98 2.44 -21.44
C ASP A 160 15.69 1.16 -20.93
N MET A 161 14.92 0.23 -20.35
CA MET A 161 15.47 -0.98 -19.74
C MET A 161 14.98 -2.29 -20.38
N GLY A 162 14.05 -2.20 -21.33
CA GLY A 162 13.56 -3.34 -22.10
C GLY A 162 12.65 -4.29 -21.35
N PHE A 163 11.98 -3.84 -20.28
CA PHE A 163 11.00 -4.65 -19.56
C PHE A 163 9.75 -4.89 -20.39
N LYS A 164 9.26 -6.13 -20.38
CA LYS A 164 8.02 -6.50 -21.07
C LYS A 164 6.80 -6.05 -20.27
N LEU A 165 5.85 -5.43 -20.97
CA LEU A 165 4.59 -5.04 -20.40
C LEU A 165 3.74 -6.29 -20.06
N PRO A 166 3.25 -6.44 -18.82
CA PRO A 166 2.28 -7.49 -18.48
C PRO A 166 0.95 -7.26 -19.20
N THR A 167 0.13 -8.30 -19.30
CA THR A 167 -1.17 -8.26 -20.01
C THR A 167 -2.10 -7.16 -19.50
N TRP A 168 -2.12 -6.92 -18.18
CA TRP A 168 -2.92 -5.87 -17.54
C TRP A 168 -2.07 -4.70 -17.06
N HIS A 169 -0.91 -4.51 -17.69
CA HIS A 169 0.00 -3.39 -17.48
C HIS A 169 0.73 -3.40 -16.12
N PHE A 170 1.64 -2.45 -15.91
CA PHE A 170 2.34 -2.33 -14.62
C PHE A 170 1.42 -1.78 -13.53
N SER A 171 1.43 -2.42 -12.36
CA SER A 171 0.62 -2.01 -11.20
C SER A 171 1.38 -2.02 -9.87
N SER A 172 2.61 -2.55 -9.85
CA SER A 172 3.46 -2.54 -8.67
C SER A 172 3.71 -1.11 -8.21
N SER A 173 3.45 -0.83 -6.93
CA SER A 173 3.85 0.44 -6.32
C SER A 173 5.34 0.39 -5.94
N ALA A 174 6.00 1.55 -5.87
CA ALA A 174 7.38 1.60 -5.42
C ALA A 174 7.49 1.28 -3.93
N LEU A 175 8.47 0.47 -3.56
CA LEU A 175 8.91 0.26 -2.18
C LEU A 175 10.24 1.01 -1.99
N ILE A 176 10.33 1.85 -0.97
CA ILE A 176 11.59 2.52 -0.61
C ILE A 176 12.23 1.82 0.58
N ALA A 177 13.52 1.48 0.43
CA ALA A 177 14.29 0.85 1.48
C ALA A 177 15.74 1.39 1.46
N GLY A 178 16.07 2.25 2.41
CA GLY A 178 17.33 3.02 2.41
C GLY A 178 17.44 3.89 1.16
N ASP A 179 18.48 3.69 0.37
CA ASP A 179 18.71 4.44 -0.88
C ASP A 179 18.11 3.76 -2.11
N MET A 180 17.36 2.68 -1.91
CA MET A 180 16.78 1.88 -2.99
C MET A 180 15.31 2.21 -3.23
N LEU A 181 14.94 2.32 -4.51
CA LEU A 181 13.59 2.21 -5.02
C LEU A 181 13.43 0.82 -5.64
N LEU A 182 12.51 0.04 -5.09
CA LEU A 182 12.29 -1.37 -5.43
C LEU A 182 10.95 -1.55 -6.12
N LEU A 183 10.93 -2.31 -7.21
CA LEU A 183 9.74 -2.57 -8.02
C LEU A 183 9.64 -4.07 -8.37
N ASN A 184 8.43 -4.56 -8.47
CA ASN A 184 8.16 -5.85 -9.11
C ASN A 184 8.21 -5.65 -10.63
N MET A 185 9.41 -5.78 -11.19
CA MET A 185 9.72 -5.62 -12.61
C MET A 185 10.60 -6.77 -13.09
N GLY A 186 10.50 -7.11 -14.37
CA GLY A 186 11.19 -8.29 -14.88
C GLY A 186 10.69 -9.58 -14.22
N ALA A 187 11.51 -10.60 -14.18
CA ALA A 187 11.09 -11.88 -13.62
C ALA A 187 11.01 -11.86 -12.08
N ALA A 188 11.97 -11.22 -11.41
CA ALA A 188 12.10 -11.26 -9.95
C ALA A 188 12.65 -9.95 -9.36
N GLY A 189 12.20 -8.79 -9.88
CA GLY A 189 12.43 -7.48 -9.29
C GLY A 189 13.50 -6.62 -9.93
N LEU A 190 13.44 -5.36 -9.57
CA LEU A 190 14.32 -4.25 -9.98
C LEU A 190 14.60 -3.38 -8.77
N ALA A 191 15.86 -2.97 -8.60
CA ALA A 191 16.24 -1.86 -7.71
C ALA A 191 16.91 -0.75 -8.49
N LEU A 192 16.49 0.46 -8.18
CA LEU A 192 17.11 1.70 -8.65
C LEU A 192 17.61 2.50 -7.44
N ASN A 193 18.63 3.32 -7.65
CA ASN A 193 18.95 4.38 -6.69
C ASN A 193 17.76 5.35 -6.67
N LYS A 194 17.16 5.59 -5.51
CA LYS A 194 15.95 6.41 -5.39
C LYS A 194 16.18 7.88 -5.78
N ASP A 195 17.41 8.38 -5.65
CA ASP A 195 17.72 9.77 -5.88
C ASP A 195 18.06 10.09 -7.34
N THR A 196 18.64 9.13 -8.05
CA THR A 196 19.09 9.31 -9.43
C THR A 196 18.29 8.50 -10.46
N GLY A 197 17.56 7.47 -10.02
CA GLY A 197 16.89 6.50 -10.89
C GLY A 197 17.86 5.51 -11.56
N GLU A 198 19.16 5.52 -11.23
CA GLU A 198 20.12 4.60 -11.84
C GLU A 198 19.95 3.17 -11.32
N PRO A 199 20.05 2.15 -12.21
CA PRO A 199 19.91 0.77 -11.83
C PRO A 199 21.01 0.32 -10.83
N LEU A 200 20.57 -0.34 -9.76
CA LEU A 200 21.45 -1.01 -8.80
C LEU A 200 21.52 -2.50 -9.10
N TRP A 201 20.36 -3.13 -9.30
CA TRP A 201 20.26 -4.50 -9.77
C TRP A 201 18.92 -4.76 -10.47
N GLN A 202 18.89 -5.80 -11.34
CA GLN A 202 17.67 -6.25 -11.99
C GLN A 202 17.71 -7.76 -12.22
N ASN A 203 16.55 -8.42 -12.10
CA ASN A 203 16.41 -9.87 -12.29
C ASN A 203 15.58 -10.20 -13.54
N GLY A 204 16.29 -10.31 -14.67
CA GLY A 204 15.70 -10.65 -15.96
C GLY A 204 14.87 -9.53 -16.58
N LYS A 205 14.35 -9.79 -17.78
CA LYS A 205 13.50 -8.88 -18.55
C LYS A 205 12.15 -9.49 -18.93
N GLY A 206 11.79 -10.60 -18.27
CA GLY A 206 10.49 -11.26 -18.44
C GLY A 206 9.33 -10.37 -18.00
N ARG A 207 8.11 -10.91 -18.04
CA ARG A 207 6.96 -10.26 -17.43
C ARG A 207 7.04 -10.37 -15.92
N CYS A 208 6.51 -9.37 -15.22
CA CYS A 208 6.35 -9.38 -13.77
C CYS A 208 4.93 -9.79 -13.37
N GLY A 209 4.72 -10.05 -12.09
CA GLY A 209 3.40 -10.06 -11.49
C GLY A 209 2.88 -8.62 -11.26
N TYR A 210 1.80 -8.51 -10.50
CA TYR A 210 1.08 -7.25 -10.30
C TYR A 210 1.20 -6.72 -8.86
N ALA A 211 1.64 -7.57 -7.93
CA ALA A 211 1.84 -7.26 -6.53
C ALA A 211 3.02 -6.31 -6.30
N THR A 212 2.99 -5.57 -5.20
CA THR A 212 4.12 -4.77 -4.74
C THR A 212 5.14 -5.68 -4.02
N PRO A 213 6.46 -5.45 -4.14
CA PRO A 213 7.45 -6.16 -3.35
C PRO A 213 7.20 -5.99 -1.86
N VAL A 214 7.24 -7.08 -1.09
CA VAL A 214 7.03 -7.04 0.36
C VAL A 214 8.35 -7.27 1.08
N PRO A 215 8.81 -6.33 1.92
CA PRO A 215 10.05 -6.50 2.67
C PRO A 215 9.86 -7.49 3.82
N PHE A 216 10.89 -8.29 4.08
CA PHE A 216 10.94 -9.19 5.23
C PHE A 216 12.37 -9.46 5.67
N GLN A 217 12.52 -10.09 6.83
CA GLN A 217 13.82 -10.52 7.34
C GLN A 217 13.95 -12.04 7.25
N MET A 218 15.11 -12.51 6.84
CA MET A 218 15.45 -13.92 6.86
C MET A 218 16.90 -14.07 7.35
N ASP A 219 17.09 -14.76 8.47
CA ASP A 219 18.40 -14.93 9.13
C ASP A 219 19.15 -13.60 9.35
N GLY A 220 18.40 -12.53 9.73
CA GLY A 220 18.96 -11.20 9.95
C GLY A 220 19.27 -10.42 8.66
N GLN A 221 18.99 -10.97 7.48
CA GLN A 221 19.18 -10.30 6.20
C GLN A 221 17.89 -9.66 5.69
N PRO A 222 17.90 -8.39 5.23
CA PRO A 222 16.78 -7.79 4.52
C PRO A 222 16.53 -8.51 3.19
N CYS A 223 15.28 -8.95 3.00
CA CYS A 223 14.81 -9.68 1.84
C CYS A 223 13.53 -9.08 1.30
N LEU A 224 13.17 -9.48 0.08
CA LEU A 224 11.95 -9.10 -0.61
C LEU A 224 11.19 -10.34 -1.05
N ALA A 225 9.91 -10.43 -0.74
CA ALA A 225 8.99 -11.34 -1.38
C ALA A 225 8.45 -10.68 -2.65
N ILE A 226 8.71 -11.27 -3.80
CA ILE A 226 8.28 -10.76 -5.10
C ILE A 226 7.39 -11.79 -5.76
N MET A 227 6.11 -11.43 -5.90
CA MET A 227 5.13 -12.26 -6.58
C MET A 227 5.24 -12.02 -8.09
N GLY A 228 6.01 -12.85 -8.78
CA GLY A 228 6.18 -12.78 -10.23
C GLY A 228 4.97 -13.31 -11.01
N GLU A 229 5.14 -13.47 -12.32
CA GLU A 229 4.09 -13.93 -13.23
C GLU A 229 3.55 -15.32 -12.85
N VAL A 230 4.44 -16.26 -12.52
CA VAL A 230 4.10 -17.67 -12.21
C VAL A 230 4.85 -18.21 -10.98
N THR A 231 5.53 -17.36 -10.25
CA THR A 231 6.46 -17.78 -9.20
C THR A 231 6.57 -16.71 -8.12
N LEU A 232 6.54 -17.12 -6.86
CA LEU A 232 6.95 -16.29 -5.73
C LEU A 232 8.46 -16.44 -5.55
N PHE A 233 9.17 -15.33 -5.48
CA PHE A 233 10.61 -15.26 -5.24
C PHE A 233 10.90 -14.64 -3.89
N ALA A 234 11.90 -15.17 -3.19
CA ALA A 234 12.62 -14.44 -2.16
C ALA A 234 13.95 -13.98 -2.73
N VAL A 235 14.19 -12.70 -2.69
CA VAL A 235 15.44 -12.10 -3.15
C VAL A 235 16.11 -11.30 -2.04
N ARG A 236 17.44 -11.29 -2.00
CA ARG A 236 18.16 -10.42 -1.10
C ARG A 236 18.02 -8.98 -1.56
N GLN A 237 17.62 -8.09 -0.64
CA GLN A 237 17.33 -6.71 -0.98
C GLN A 237 18.53 -5.94 -1.55
N SER A 238 19.73 -6.19 -1.00
CA SER A 238 20.94 -5.40 -1.32
C SER A 238 21.46 -5.58 -2.75
N ASP A 239 21.30 -6.77 -3.34
CA ASP A 239 21.88 -7.11 -4.64
C ASP A 239 20.95 -7.91 -5.57
N GLY A 240 19.71 -8.14 -5.15
CA GLY A 240 18.74 -8.89 -5.94
C GLY A 240 19.04 -10.40 -6.05
N LYS A 241 20.01 -10.93 -5.31
CA LYS A 241 20.30 -12.36 -5.35
C LYS A 241 19.06 -13.16 -4.99
N GLN A 242 18.62 -14.02 -5.92
CA GLN A 242 17.53 -14.96 -5.66
C GLN A 242 17.99 -15.98 -4.61
N LEU A 243 17.26 -16.06 -3.50
CA LEU A 243 17.55 -16.97 -2.39
C LEU A 243 16.80 -18.26 -2.55
N TRP A 244 15.50 -18.19 -2.82
CA TRP A 244 14.65 -19.32 -3.18
C TRP A 244 13.48 -18.87 -4.04
N GLN A 245 12.76 -19.85 -4.59
CA GLN A 245 11.53 -19.64 -5.36
C GLN A 245 10.49 -20.70 -5.01
N TYR A 246 9.23 -20.33 -5.14
CA TYR A 246 8.08 -21.22 -4.95
C TYR A 246 7.14 -21.09 -6.15
N PRO A 247 6.82 -22.19 -6.87
CA PRO A 247 5.90 -22.16 -8.01
C PRO A 247 4.50 -21.71 -7.59
N TRP A 248 3.96 -20.70 -8.27
CA TRP A 248 2.62 -20.20 -8.02
C TRP A 248 1.98 -19.75 -9.34
N LYS A 249 1.62 -20.72 -10.17
CA LYS A 249 1.06 -20.47 -11.50
C LYS A 249 -0.46 -20.37 -11.42
N THR A 250 -1.00 -19.22 -11.75
CA THR A 250 -2.44 -18.94 -11.77
C THR A 250 -3.00 -18.95 -13.19
N MET A 251 -4.33 -19.03 -13.32
CA MET A 251 -5.01 -18.79 -14.58
C MET A 251 -4.76 -17.32 -15.00
N TYR A 252 -4.40 -17.11 -16.23
CA TYR A 252 -4.05 -15.79 -16.78
C TYR A 252 -2.79 -15.14 -16.19
N GLU A 253 -2.03 -15.85 -15.37
CA GLU A 253 -0.78 -15.35 -14.79
C GLU A 253 -0.97 -14.07 -13.95
N ILE A 254 -2.15 -13.95 -13.30
CA ILE A 254 -2.50 -12.79 -12.46
C ILE A 254 -2.18 -13.10 -11.01
N ASN A 255 -1.11 -12.47 -10.51
CA ASN A 255 -0.67 -12.50 -9.13
C ASN A 255 -0.60 -11.06 -8.62
N ALA A 256 -1.72 -10.55 -8.08
CA ALA A 256 -1.87 -9.15 -7.70
C ALA A 256 -1.96 -8.90 -6.18
N ALA A 257 -2.35 -9.92 -5.41
CA ALA A 257 -2.33 -9.81 -3.96
C ALA A 257 -0.89 -9.88 -3.44
N ASP A 258 -0.51 -8.91 -2.60
CA ASP A 258 0.77 -8.95 -1.92
C ASP A 258 0.83 -10.14 -0.95
N PRO A 259 1.95 -10.87 -0.89
CA PRO A 259 2.20 -11.82 0.17
C PRO A 259 2.10 -11.19 1.56
N VAL A 260 1.56 -11.91 2.53
CA VAL A 260 1.56 -11.45 3.94
C VAL A 260 2.60 -12.24 4.71
N VAL A 261 3.65 -11.56 5.16
CA VAL A 261 4.75 -12.18 5.90
C VAL A 261 4.48 -12.13 7.39
N LEU A 262 4.65 -13.26 8.08
CA LEU A 262 4.33 -13.47 9.50
C LEU A 262 5.46 -14.30 10.14
N GLY A 263 6.52 -13.62 10.58
CA GLY A 263 7.73 -14.31 11.06
C GLY A 263 8.38 -15.14 9.95
N ASN A 264 8.46 -16.47 10.13
CA ASN A 264 8.95 -17.42 9.13
C ASN A 264 7.84 -18.04 8.26
N GLN A 265 6.65 -17.46 8.29
CA GLN A 265 5.52 -17.90 7.48
C GLN A 265 5.09 -16.81 6.48
N MET A 266 4.50 -17.25 5.38
CA MET A 266 4.00 -16.37 4.34
C MET A 266 2.67 -16.89 3.82
N PHE A 267 1.61 -16.06 3.97
CA PHE A 267 0.31 -16.33 3.36
C PHE A 267 0.27 -15.71 1.97
N ILE A 268 -0.11 -16.51 0.97
CA ILE A 268 -0.28 -16.09 -0.42
C ILE A 268 -1.66 -16.46 -0.95
N THR A 269 -2.18 -15.64 -1.85
CA THR A 269 -3.50 -15.87 -2.47
C THR A 269 -3.54 -15.26 -3.86
N SER A 270 -4.34 -15.84 -4.74
CA SER A 270 -4.59 -15.30 -6.08
C SER A 270 -6.01 -15.62 -6.54
N GLY A 271 -6.57 -14.72 -7.34
CA GLY A 271 -7.93 -14.77 -7.86
C GLY A 271 -8.18 -15.89 -8.86
N TYR A 272 -9.33 -15.79 -9.54
CA TYR A 272 -9.78 -16.76 -10.55
C TYR A 272 -9.91 -18.18 -10.00
N LYS A 273 -10.44 -18.31 -8.78
CA LYS A 273 -10.62 -19.59 -8.06
C LYS A 273 -9.31 -20.36 -7.87
N HIS A 274 -8.16 -19.66 -7.92
CA HIS A 274 -6.88 -20.31 -7.63
C HIS A 274 -6.82 -20.72 -6.17
N GLY A 275 -7.06 -19.78 -5.26
CA GLY A 275 -7.11 -20.03 -3.82
C GLY A 275 -5.95 -19.39 -3.07
N CYS A 276 -5.57 -20.02 -1.96
CA CYS A 276 -4.56 -19.50 -1.04
C CYS A 276 -3.71 -20.63 -0.43
N ALA A 277 -2.53 -20.24 0.05
CA ALA A 277 -1.61 -21.16 0.74
C ALA A 277 -0.91 -20.46 1.89
N LEU A 278 -0.55 -21.23 2.92
CA LEU A 278 0.43 -20.86 3.92
C LEU A 278 1.73 -21.60 3.62
N LEU A 279 2.79 -20.85 3.48
CA LEU A 279 4.15 -21.36 3.32
C LEU A 279 4.93 -21.13 4.61
N GLU A 280 5.82 -22.05 4.94
CA GLU A 280 6.89 -21.85 5.92
C GLU A 280 8.20 -21.75 5.16
N PHE A 281 9.08 -20.80 5.51
CA PHE A 281 10.32 -20.57 4.77
C PHE A 281 11.52 -20.37 5.71
N ASN A 282 12.70 -20.66 5.18
CA ASN A 282 14.00 -20.38 5.76
C ASN A 282 15.04 -20.20 4.64
N ALA A 283 16.33 -20.10 4.94
CA ALA A 283 17.38 -19.95 3.94
C ALA A 283 17.47 -21.12 2.93
N ALA A 284 17.00 -22.32 3.28
CA ALA A 284 17.00 -23.48 2.39
C ALA A 284 15.83 -23.48 1.39
N GLY A 285 14.79 -22.65 1.62
CA GLY A 285 13.65 -22.56 0.73
C GLY A 285 12.33 -22.34 1.43
N ALA A 286 11.25 -22.43 0.66
CA ALA A 286 9.88 -22.38 1.14
C ALA A 286 9.18 -23.72 0.93
N LYS A 287 8.42 -24.17 1.92
CA LYS A 287 7.57 -25.36 1.86
C LYS A 287 6.12 -25.02 2.18
N LYS A 288 5.21 -25.72 1.54
CA LYS A 288 3.78 -25.59 1.79
C LYS A 288 3.43 -26.22 3.14
N VAL A 289 2.76 -25.42 3.99
CA VAL A 289 2.10 -25.91 5.20
C VAL A 289 0.73 -26.45 4.83
N TRP A 290 -0.07 -25.63 4.14
CA TRP A 290 -1.35 -26.02 3.55
C TRP A 290 -1.67 -25.16 2.32
N GLU A 291 -2.60 -25.63 1.49
CA GLU A 291 -3.14 -24.93 0.31
C GLU A 291 -4.59 -25.36 0.12
N ASN A 292 -5.47 -24.40 -0.16
CA ASN A 292 -6.85 -24.66 -0.46
C ASN A 292 -7.47 -23.55 -1.33
N LYS A 293 -8.78 -23.68 -1.63
CA LYS A 293 -9.52 -22.70 -2.44
C LYS A 293 -10.44 -21.79 -1.61
N ALA A 294 -10.19 -21.66 -0.31
CA ALA A 294 -11.08 -20.92 0.57
C ALA A 294 -11.06 -19.41 0.36
N MET A 295 -9.94 -18.85 -0.17
CA MET A 295 -9.81 -17.43 -0.44
C MET A 295 -9.01 -17.19 -1.72
N ALA A 296 -9.64 -16.62 -2.75
CA ALA A 296 -9.04 -16.31 -4.05
C ALA A 296 -9.10 -14.79 -4.29
N MET A 297 -8.13 -14.05 -3.76
CA MET A 297 -8.07 -12.59 -3.91
C MET A 297 -7.54 -12.19 -5.29
N GLN A 298 -8.31 -11.36 -6.00
CA GLN A 298 -8.01 -11.02 -7.39
C GLN A 298 -7.21 -9.72 -7.53
N ILE A 299 -7.55 -8.69 -6.77
CA ILE A 299 -7.07 -7.30 -6.96
C ILE A 299 -6.58 -6.63 -5.69
N ASN A 300 -6.83 -7.22 -4.54
CA ASN A 300 -6.51 -6.66 -3.23
C ASN A 300 -5.70 -7.65 -2.41
N SER A 301 -5.18 -7.20 -1.28
CA SER A 301 -4.39 -8.02 -0.36
C SER A 301 -5.13 -8.16 0.97
N PRO A 302 -5.03 -9.30 1.65
CA PRO A 302 -5.69 -9.52 2.93
C PRO A 302 -4.99 -8.78 4.06
N VAL A 303 -5.68 -8.69 5.21
CA VAL A 303 -5.08 -8.33 6.49
C VAL A 303 -5.13 -9.52 7.43
N VAL A 304 -4.15 -9.60 8.34
CA VAL A 304 -4.05 -10.69 9.31
C VAL A 304 -4.02 -10.12 10.72
N ARG A 305 -4.81 -10.74 11.61
CA ARG A 305 -4.84 -10.39 13.03
C ARG A 305 -5.10 -11.63 13.87
N ASP A 306 -4.34 -11.80 14.95
CA ASP A 306 -4.54 -12.83 15.99
C ASP A 306 -4.75 -14.24 15.42
N GLY A 307 -3.99 -14.58 14.36
CA GLY A 307 -4.06 -15.88 13.70
C GLY A 307 -5.24 -16.06 12.73
N PHE A 308 -5.90 -14.97 12.32
CA PHE A 308 -6.99 -14.99 11.35
C PHE A 308 -6.71 -14.06 10.18
N VAL A 309 -7.10 -14.51 8.98
CA VAL A 309 -6.98 -13.80 7.71
C VAL A 309 -8.35 -13.25 7.33
N TYR A 310 -8.41 -11.96 7.03
CA TYR A 310 -9.61 -11.28 6.55
C TYR A 310 -9.35 -10.78 5.12
N GLY A 311 -10.20 -11.18 4.18
CA GLY A 311 -10.03 -10.84 2.77
C GLY A 311 -11.22 -11.21 1.91
N PHE A 312 -11.13 -10.91 0.63
CA PHE A 312 -12.17 -11.22 -0.34
C PHE A 312 -11.82 -12.46 -1.15
N ASP A 313 -12.72 -13.45 -1.14
CA ASP A 313 -12.74 -14.54 -2.12
C ASP A 313 -13.59 -14.07 -3.31
N GLU A 314 -12.94 -13.52 -4.34
CA GLU A 314 -13.58 -12.80 -5.43
C GLU A 314 -14.55 -11.72 -4.91
N ASN A 315 -15.84 -11.98 -4.83
CA ASN A 315 -16.89 -11.07 -4.39
C ASN A 315 -17.50 -11.42 -3.02
N VAL A 316 -16.88 -12.31 -2.26
CA VAL A 316 -17.32 -12.74 -0.94
C VAL A 316 -16.29 -12.39 0.10
N PHE A 317 -16.66 -11.61 1.10
CA PHE A 317 -15.77 -11.30 2.23
C PHE A 317 -15.71 -12.49 3.18
N LYS A 318 -14.51 -12.87 3.61
CA LYS A 318 -14.28 -14.07 4.42
C LYS A 318 -13.29 -13.84 5.55
N CYS A 319 -13.43 -14.68 6.58
CA CYS A 319 -12.43 -14.92 7.60
C CYS A 319 -11.95 -16.36 7.51
N LEU A 320 -10.62 -16.56 7.49
CA LEU A 320 -10.00 -17.87 7.56
C LEU A 320 -9.11 -17.97 8.81
N LYS A 321 -9.02 -19.16 9.40
CA LYS A 321 -7.99 -19.45 10.39
C LYS A 321 -6.65 -19.65 9.68
N LEU A 322 -5.64 -18.88 10.05
CA LEU A 322 -4.34 -18.91 9.38
C LEU A 322 -3.64 -20.27 9.50
N GLN A 323 -3.79 -20.94 10.65
CA GLN A 323 -3.08 -22.19 10.95
C GLN A 323 -3.39 -23.34 9.98
N ASP A 324 -4.65 -23.43 9.51
CA ASP A 324 -5.14 -24.57 8.72
C ASP A 324 -5.95 -24.15 7.48
N GLY A 325 -6.17 -22.86 7.27
CA GLY A 325 -6.94 -22.31 6.14
C GLY A 325 -8.44 -22.58 6.21
N SER A 326 -8.98 -23.01 7.36
CA SER A 326 -10.42 -23.27 7.53
C SER A 326 -11.24 -21.98 7.51
N GLU A 327 -12.34 -21.97 6.74
CA GLU A 327 -13.29 -20.85 6.71
C GLU A 327 -14.02 -20.76 8.04
N GLN A 328 -13.96 -19.59 8.67
CA GLN A 328 -14.67 -19.30 9.92
C GLN A 328 -16.06 -18.74 9.63
N TRP A 329 -16.13 -17.81 8.70
CA TRP A 329 -17.38 -17.24 8.20
C TRP A 329 -17.18 -16.60 6.82
N LYS A 330 -18.30 -16.30 6.15
CA LYS A 330 -18.37 -15.57 4.88
C LYS A 330 -19.54 -14.62 4.83
N ASP A 331 -19.40 -13.54 4.08
CA ASP A 331 -20.44 -12.54 3.81
C ASP A 331 -20.40 -12.06 2.36
N GLY A 332 -21.51 -12.18 1.64
CA GLY A 332 -21.64 -11.77 0.24
C GLY A 332 -22.22 -10.37 0.02
N SER A 333 -22.52 -9.63 1.09
CA SER A 333 -23.23 -8.34 0.98
C SER A 333 -22.38 -7.20 0.42
N LEU A 334 -21.05 -7.35 0.43
CA LEU A 334 -20.09 -6.29 0.06
C LEU A 334 -19.69 -6.32 -1.42
N GLY A 335 -19.95 -7.41 -2.15
CA GLY A 335 -19.44 -7.62 -3.50
C GLY A 335 -17.91 -7.67 -3.53
N LYS A 336 -17.29 -7.32 -4.66
CA LYS A 336 -15.82 -7.26 -4.80
C LYS A 336 -15.28 -5.97 -4.18
N GLY A 337 -15.13 -5.96 -2.87
CA GLY A 337 -14.65 -4.81 -2.11
C GLY A 337 -13.13 -4.81 -1.87
N SER A 338 -12.70 -3.86 -1.07
CA SER A 338 -11.32 -3.69 -0.63
C SER A 338 -11.25 -3.33 0.84
N LEU A 339 -10.14 -3.61 1.50
CA LEU A 339 -10.02 -3.37 2.94
C LEU A 339 -8.62 -2.91 3.37
N MET A 340 -8.61 -2.28 4.52
CA MET A 340 -7.47 -2.13 5.42
C MET A 340 -7.95 -2.37 6.85
N MET A 341 -7.07 -2.29 7.83
CA MET A 341 -7.38 -2.44 9.25
C MET A 341 -6.70 -1.33 10.07
N SER A 342 -7.25 -0.98 11.22
CA SER A 342 -6.57 -0.18 12.24
C SER A 342 -5.97 -1.07 13.33
N ALA A 343 -4.99 -0.55 14.05
CA ALA A 343 -4.25 -1.32 15.08
C ALA A 343 -5.14 -1.85 16.20
N ASP A 344 -6.29 -1.21 16.46
CA ASP A 344 -7.29 -1.68 17.41
C ASP A 344 -8.20 -2.82 16.88
N GLY A 345 -8.00 -3.24 15.63
CA GLY A 345 -8.71 -4.37 15.01
C GLY A 345 -10.03 -4.00 14.37
N ARG A 346 -10.27 -2.73 14.05
CA ARG A 346 -11.39 -2.35 13.19
C ARG A 346 -10.98 -2.50 11.72
N LEU A 347 -11.77 -3.26 10.96
CA LEU A 347 -11.67 -3.40 9.51
C LEU A 347 -12.36 -2.19 8.88
N ILE A 348 -11.69 -1.55 7.94
CA ILE A 348 -12.20 -0.41 7.17
C ILE A 348 -12.33 -0.90 5.75
N ILE A 349 -13.56 -0.98 5.26
CA ILE A 349 -13.89 -1.68 4.01
C ILE A 349 -14.62 -0.71 3.07
N THR A 350 -14.22 -0.66 1.81
CA THR A 350 -15.06 -0.13 0.72
C THR A 350 -15.74 -1.31 0.02
N SER A 351 -17.08 -1.32 -0.01
CA SER A 351 -17.83 -2.29 -0.80
C SER A 351 -17.67 -2.01 -2.30
N GLU A 352 -17.96 -2.98 -3.15
CA GLU A 352 -17.92 -2.81 -4.61
C GLU A 352 -18.74 -1.61 -5.11
N LYS A 353 -19.80 -1.26 -4.38
CA LYS A 353 -20.72 -0.16 -4.72
C LYS A 353 -20.47 1.13 -3.93
N GLY A 354 -19.30 1.28 -3.31
CA GLY A 354 -18.89 2.55 -2.68
C GLY A 354 -19.46 2.83 -1.29
N GLU A 355 -19.98 1.80 -0.62
CA GLU A 355 -20.31 1.88 0.80
C GLU A 355 -19.03 1.77 1.64
N LEU A 356 -18.84 2.67 2.58
CA LEU A 356 -17.83 2.54 3.64
C LEU A 356 -18.41 1.72 4.77
N VAL A 357 -17.74 0.63 5.10
CA VAL A 357 -18.15 -0.27 6.17
C VAL A 357 -17.04 -0.39 7.18
N ILE A 358 -17.37 -0.16 8.45
CA ILE A 358 -16.49 -0.45 9.58
C ILE A 358 -16.99 -1.72 10.25
N ALA A 359 -16.08 -2.68 10.43
CA ALA A 359 -16.38 -3.95 11.08
C ALA A 359 -15.32 -4.31 12.12
N LYS A 360 -15.64 -5.19 13.05
CA LYS A 360 -14.65 -5.76 13.95
C LYS A 360 -13.92 -6.91 13.27
N ALA A 361 -12.62 -7.03 13.50
CA ALA A 361 -11.87 -8.24 13.18
C ALA A 361 -12.24 -9.36 14.16
N ASN A 362 -13.41 -9.95 13.95
CA ASN A 362 -14.02 -10.98 14.79
C ASN A 362 -14.03 -12.32 14.05
N PRO A 363 -13.35 -13.38 14.54
CA PRO A 363 -13.32 -14.66 13.84
C PRO A 363 -14.60 -15.47 13.98
N GLN A 364 -15.54 -15.11 14.87
CA GLN A 364 -16.79 -15.86 15.06
C GLN A 364 -17.88 -15.44 14.06
N LYS A 365 -17.87 -14.17 13.63
CA LYS A 365 -18.88 -13.63 12.71
C LYS A 365 -18.44 -12.33 12.05
N PHE A 366 -19.00 -12.01 10.90
CA PHE A 366 -18.93 -10.67 10.34
C PHE A 366 -19.82 -9.72 11.16
N GLU A 367 -19.21 -8.70 11.77
CA GLU A 367 -19.90 -7.73 12.63
C GLU A 367 -19.60 -6.31 12.17
N ALA A 368 -20.45 -5.79 11.27
CA ALA A 368 -20.40 -4.39 10.86
C ALA A 368 -20.91 -3.49 11.99
N VAL A 369 -20.12 -2.53 12.43
CA VAL A 369 -20.47 -1.56 13.47
C VAL A 369 -20.95 -0.23 12.91
N ALA A 370 -20.56 0.10 11.66
CA ALA A 370 -21.04 1.28 10.96
C ALA A 370 -21.06 1.04 9.44
N ARG A 371 -22.02 1.66 8.74
CA ARG A 371 -22.13 1.64 7.27
C ARG A 371 -22.63 2.97 6.75
N ALA A 372 -22.04 3.46 5.66
CA ALA A 372 -22.49 4.66 4.97
C ALA A 372 -22.14 4.64 3.48
N GLN A 373 -23.04 5.11 2.63
CA GLN A 373 -22.75 5.34 1.23
C GLN A 373 -21.94 6.64 1.10
N ILE A 374 -20.64 6.54 0.77
CA ILE A 374 -19.74 7.70 0.65
C ILE A 374 -19.31 7.97 -0.78
N LEU A 375 -19.48 7.03 -1.69
CA LEU A 375 -19.14 7.13 -3.10
C LEU A 375 -20.35 6.75 -3.96
N PRO A 376 -20.48 7.25 -5.20
CA PRO A 376 -21.51 6.77 -6.13
C PRO A 376 -21.48 5.24 -6.28
N LYS A 377 -22.64 4.63 -6.52
CA LYS A 377 -22.80 3.16 -6.67
C LYS A 377 -22.19 2.63 -7.96
N THR A 378 -20.89 2.86 -8.12
CA THR A 378 -20.07 2.38 -9.24
C THR A 378 -18.93 1.52 -8.71
N LYS A 379 -18.15 0.91 -9.60
CA LYS A 379 -17.02 0.04 -9.24
C LYS A 379 -16.04 0.72 -8.25
N CYS A 380 -15.87 0.12 -7.07
CA CYS A 380 -14.93 0.55 -6.02
C CYS A 380 -14.03 -0.63 -5.65
N TRP A 381 -12.89 -0.74 -6.34
CA TRP A 381 -11.92 -1.81 -6.10
C TRP A 381 -10.65 -1.32 -5.37
N THR A 382 -10.64 -0.06 -5.01
CA THR A 382 -9.50 0.59 -4.36
C THR A 382 -9.63 0.52 -2.85
N SER A 383 -8.57 0.13 -2.17
CA SER A 383 -8.55 0.08 -0.71
C SER A 383 -8.73 1.49 -0.12
N PRO A 384 -9.57 1.64 0.90
CA PRO A 384 -9.64 2.87 1.67
C PRO A 384 -8.32 3.09 2.42
N VAL A 385 -8.07 4.31 2.87
CA VAL A 385 -6.90 4.68 3.65
C VAL A 385 -7.33 5.46 4.88
N LEU A 386 -6.98 4.98 6.07
CA LEU A 386 -7.08 5.72 7.32
C LEU A 386 -5.72 6.38 7.61
N ALA A 387 -5.70 7.69 7.63
CA ALA A 387 -4.51 8.47 7.94
C ALA A 387 -4.87 9.81 8.59
N ASN A 388 -4.24 10.12 9.71
CA ASN A 388 -4.39 11.39 10.43
C ASN A 388 -5.85 11.74 10.76
N GLY A 389 -6.61 10.74 11.26
CA GLY A 389 -8.03 10.89 11.63
C GLY A 389 -8.97 11.13 10.45
N ARG A 390 -8.59 10.70 9.25
CA ARG A 390 -9.39 10.82 8.02
C ARG A 390 -9.40 9.51 7.25
N ILE A 391 -10.51 9.22 6.60
CA ILE A 391 -10.61 8.11 5.66
C ILE A 391 -10.70 8.67 4.24
N TYR A 392 -9.81 8.20 3.39
CA TYR A 392 -9.75 8.53 1.97
C TYR A 392 -10.24 7.33 1.16
N ALA A 393 -11.14 7.56 0.22
CA ALA A 393 -11.66 6.52 -0.65
C ALA A 393 -11.94 7.06 -2.05
N ARG A 394 -11.84 6.19 -3.07
CA ARG A 394 -12.18 6.54 -4.44
C ARG A 394 -12.89 5.39 -5.17
N ASN A 395 -13.65 5.73 -6.20
CA ASN A 395 -14.15 4.77 -7.18
C ASN A 395 -13.29 4.74 -8.46
N ALA A 396 -13.54 3.76 -9.32
CA ALA A 396 -12.86 3.60 -10.60
C ALA A 396 -13.11 4.77 -11.56
N ALA A 397 -14.29 5.42 -11.48
CA ALA A 397 -14.67 6.54 -12.35
C ALA A 397 -13.94 7.84 -12.02
N GLY A 398 -13.35 7.96 -10.80
CA GLY A 398 -12.54 9.11 -10.42
C GLY A 398 -13.10 9.97 -9.30
N LYS A 399 -14.28 9.64 -8.75
CA LYS A 399 -14.76 10.28 -7.54
C LYS A 399 -13.84 9.92 -6.39
N PHE A 400 -13.25 10.93 -5.76
CA PHE A 400 -12.33 10.81 -4.64
C PHE A 400 -12.86 11.61 -3.46
N VAL A 401 -12.99 10.99 -2.30
CA VAL A 401 -13.56 11.61 -1.10
C VAL A 401 -12.63 11.46 0.09
N CYS A 402 -12.66 12.45 0.96
CA CYS A 402 -12.08 12.44 2.28
C CYS A 402 -13.21 12.63 3.30
N VAL A 403 -13.35 11.69 4.22
CA VAL A 403 -14.36 11.77 5.28
C VAL A 403 -13.68 11.88 6.65
N ASP A 404 -14.38 12.54 7.57
CA ASP A 404 -13.93 12.71 8.94
C ASP A 404 -13.98 11.39 9.71
N ALA A 405 -12.87 11.01 10.27
CA ALA A 405 -12.72 9.89 11.19
C ALA A 405 -11.99 10.33 12.48
N GLY A 406 -11.91 11.65 12.74
CA GLY A 406 -11.27 12.17 13.94
C GLY A 406 -11.95 11.68 15.20
N GLY A 407 -11.16 11.33 16.22
CA GLY A 407 -11.60 11.11 17.59
C GLY A 407 -12.09 12.42 18.22
N LYS A 408 -12.80 12.31 19.37
CA LYS A 408 -13.24 13.48 20.15
C LYS A 408 -12.05 14.17 20.79
#